data_998d0940ff79fcc2ef1be17247ab0dd7
#
_entry.id   998d0940ff79fcc2ef1be17247ab0dd7
#
_cell.length_a   1.000
_cell.length_b   1.000
_cell.length_c   1.000
_cell.angle_alpha   90.00
_cell.angle_beta   90.00
_cell.angle_gamma   90.00
#
_symmetry.space_group_name_H-M   'P 1'
#
loop_
_entity.id
_entity.type
_entity.pdbx_description
1 polymer ?
#
loop_
_entity_poly.entity_id
_entity_poly.type
_entity_poly.pdbx_seq_one_letter_code
_entity_poly.pdbx_strand_id
1 'polypeptide(L)'
;MIEYFSTQNLIEKMVSSRIVPGVNYAFIKGEQVFTSTVGFSTWVPENVQLSPFAQYDLASLTKVLGTTTVFLQLYEQGRLNFTEPLQQFIPTFKDKRVRLSHLLTHTSGIRGYIENRDQLDAQELIAALIDLPVTAEFDKKVRYSDTNFILLGLVLEVLFDKPVWQIITEQVITPMNLQATTFYPDKNNCVPTTMQEDGTLIQGVVHDPKARVLQEHCGSAGLFSDLNDLVLMAQGYLGLNRKILPLKQDTIADLYTPKTSPRMDFRSWGFDMVFDPIDQHAIILHTGYTGTLIVLDRLMQTGMILLTNRVHPSGNNQIFITARQKIIASFLDENRK
;
A
#
# COMPACT_ATOMS: atom_id res chain seq x y z
N MET A 1 -11.15 14.62 22.94
CA MET A 1 -10.75 13.19 22.80
C MET A 1 -11.19 12.69 21.44
N ILE A 2 -10.38 11.88 20.80
CA ILE A 2 -10.78 11.19 19.56
C ILE A 2 -11.72 10.06 19.96
N GLU A 3 -12.97 10.08 19.50
CA GLU A 3 -14.01 9.13 19.91
C GLU A 3 -14.55 8.38 18.69
N TYR A 4 -13.90 7.22 18.36
CA TYR A 4 -14.36 6.27 17.35
C TYR A 4 -14.76 4.96 18.03
N PHE A 5 -15.70 5.03 18.98
CA PHE A 5 -16.06 3.89 19.85
C PHE A 5 -16.58 2.68 19.09
N SER A 6 -17.45 2.88 18.10
CA SER A 6 -18.01 1.76 17.33
C SER A 6 -16.94 1.09 16.48
N THR A 7 -16.06 1.89 15.86
CA THR A 7 -14.94 1.40 15.05
C THR A 7 -13.92 0.65 15.92
N GLN A 8 -13.57 1.21 17.07
CA GLN A 8 -12.68 0.59 18.05
C GLN A 8 -13.24 -0.77 18.51
N ASN A 9 -14.52 -0.84 18.89
CA ASN A 9 -15.17 -2.07 19.28
C ASN A 9 -15.14 -3.14 18.16
N LEU A 10 -15.31 -2.74 16.90
CA LEU A 10 -15.22 -3.67 15.77
C LEU A 10 -13.79 -4.20 15.57
N ILE A 11 -12.77 -3.35 15.76
CA ILE A 11 -11.36 -3.74 15.67
C ILE A 11 -11.03 -4.74 16.80
N GLU A 12 -11.38 -4.43 18.04
CA GLU A 12 -11.12 -5.30 19.19
C GLU A 12 -11.90 -6.63 19.11
N LYS A 13 -13.14 -6.58 18.59
CA LYS A 13 -13.93 -7.79 18.32
C LYS A 13 -13.27 -8.68 17.27
N MET A 14 -12.59 -8.12 16.27
CA MET A 14 -11.87 -8.89 15.27
C MET A 14 -10.75 -9.74 15.91
N VAL A 15 -10.06 -9.21 16.93
CA VAL A 15 -9.05 -9.93 17.71
C VAL A 15 -9.69 -10.94 18.64
N SER A 16 -10.67 -10.52 19.47
CA SER A 16 -11.32 -11.41 20.45
C SER A 16 -12.09 -12.57 19.81
N SER A 17 -12.59 -12.39 18.59
CA SER A 17 -13.21 -13.44 17.77
C SER A 17 -12.18 -14.29 16.99
N ARG A 18 -10.89 -14.12 17.24
CA ARG A 18 -9.78 -14.86 16.60
C ARG A 18 -9.81 -14.79 15.06
N ILE A 19 -10.24 -13.67 14.50
CA ILE A 19 -10.15 -13.40 13.05
C ILE A 19 -8.70 -13.08 12.67
N VAL A 20 -8.00 -12.35 13.56
CA VAL A 20 -6.56 -12.04 13.44
C VAL A 20 -5.89 -12.21 14.80
N PRO A 21 -4.58 -12.48 14.86
CA PRO A 21 -3.86 -12.63 16.13
C PRO A 21 -3.87 -11.35 16.96
N GLY A 22 -3.62 -10.23 16.34
CA GLY A 22 -3.58 -8.93 16.98
C GLY A 22 -3.58 -7.80 15.97
N VAL A 23 -3.59 -6.58 16.50
CA VAL A 23 -3.68 -5.36 15.71
C VAL A 23 -2.99 -4.21 16.41
N ASN A 24 -2.20 -3.44 15.64
CA ASN A 24 -1.79 -2.09 15.97
C ASN A 24 -2.63 -1.15 15.12
N TYR A 25 -3.30 -0.18 15.74
CA TYR A 25 -4.14 0.76 14.98
C TYR A 25 -4.02 2.18 15.50
N ALA A 26 -4.31 3.13 14.62
CA ALA A 26 -4.35 4.54 14.96
C ALA A 26 -5.58 5.23 14.36
N PHE A 27 -6.09 6.23 15.08
CA PHE A 27 -6.98 7.25 14.57
C PHE A 27 -6.30 8.61 14.63
N ILE A 28 -6.44 9.38 13.56
CA ILE A 28 -5.92 10.74 13.42
C ILE A 28 -7.12 11.68 13.28
N LYS A 29 -7.12 12.80 14.02
CA LYS A 29 -8.10 13.89 13.86
C LYS A 29 -7.39 15.23 14.09
N GLY A 30 -7.07 15.93 12.99
CA GLY A 30 -6.19 17.08 13.04
C GLY A 30 -4.82 16.69 13.59
N GLU A 31 -4.33 17.41 14.58
CA GLU A 31 -3.05 17.14 15.25
C GLU A 31 -3.13 16.00 16.29
N GLN A 32 -4.34 15.59 16.67
CA GLN A 32 -4.51 14.54 17.65
C GLN A 32 -4.32 13.16 17.03
N VAL A 33 -3.63 12.29 17.73
CA VAL A 33 -3.42 10.88 17.36
C VAL A 33 -3.77 10.01 18.56
N PHE A 34 -4.60 9.01 18.31
CA PHE A 34 -4.88 7.91 19.24
C PHE A 34 -4.27 6.64 18.66
N THR A 35 -3.50 5.90 19.47
CA THR A 35 -2.93 4.61 19.09
C THR A 35 -3.31 3.53 20.08
N SER A 36 -3.44 2.29 19.61
CA SER A 36 -3.72 1.14 20.46
C SER A 36 -3.10 -0.13 19.90
N THR A 37 -2.79 -1.06 20.79
CA THR A 37 -2.23 -2.37 20.50
C THR A 37 -3.03 -3.43 21.22
N VAL A 38 -3.57 -4.42 20.50
CA VAL A 38 -4.42 -5.47 21.05
C VAL A 38 -4.01 -6.83 20.51
N GLY A 39 -3.92 -7.83 21.40
CA GLY A 39 -3.70 -9.23 21.05
C GLY A 39 -2.24 -9.62 20.90
N PHE A 40 -1.96 -10.53 19.97
CA PHE A 40 -0.69 -11.22 19.82
C PHE A 40 -0.08 -10.98 18.44
N SER A 41 1.22 -11.09 18.32
CA SER A 41 1.91 -11.07 17.01
C SER A 41 1.75 -12.41 16.28
N THR A 42 1.58 -13.49 17.00
CA THR A 42 1.41 -14.86 16.48
C THR A 42 0.56 -15.72 17.42
N TRP A 43 -0.11 -16.74 16.83
CA TRP A 43 -0.81 -17.79 17.57
C TRP A 43 -0.02 -19.10 17.61
N VAL A 44 0.84 -19.32 16.63
CA VAL A 44 1.61 -20.56 16.47
C VAL A 44 3.09 -20.23 16.22
N PRO A 45 4.01 -21.01 16.79
CA PRO A 45 3.76 -22.20 17.64
C PRO A 45 3.19 -21.86 19.01
N GLU A 46 3.26 -20.60 19.43
CA GLU A 46 2.75 -20.08 20.70
C GLU A 46 2.24 -18.66 20.57
N ASN A 47 1.45 -18.20 21.53
CA ASN A 47 1.02 -16.81 21.60
C ASN A 47 2.19 -15.93 22.04
N VAL A 48 2.62 -15.02 21.17
CA VAL A 48 3.63 -13.99 21.49
C VAL A 48 2.94 -12.63 21.61
N GLN A 49 3.15 -11.94 22.72
CA GLN A 49 2.54 -10.61 22.95
C GLN A 49 2.91 -9.63 21.82
N LEU A 50 1.93 -8.92 21.30
CA LEU A 50 2.16 -7.92 20.26
C LEU A 50 2.83 -6.68 20.84
N SER A 51 3.93 -6.25 20.20
CA SER A 51 4.61 -5.00 20.54
C SER A 51 3.93 -3.80 19.87
N PRO A 52 3.81 -2.63 20.53
CA PRO A 52 3.37 -1.39 19.89
C PRO A 52 4.34 -0.88 18.81
N PHE A 53 5.59 -1.36 18.81
CA PHE A 53 6.65 -1.01 17.85
C PHE A 53 6.91 -2.12 16.82
N ALA A 54 6.02 -3.10 16.75
CA ALA A 54 6.17 -4.20 15.80
C ALA A 54 6.12 -3.70 14.35
N GLN A 55 7.04 -4.21 13.52
CA GLN A 55 7.07 -3.94 12.09
C GLN A 55 6.19 -4.96 11.35
N TYR A 56 5.46 -4.47 10.37
CA TYR A 56 4.60 -5.28 9.51
C TYR A 56 5.09 -5.24 8.07
N ASP A 57 5.00 -6.37 7.37
CA ASP A 57 5.04 -6.36 5.91
C ASP A 57 3.83 -5.56 5.41
N LEU A 58 4.08 -4.41 4.85
CA LEU A 58 3.06 -3.48 4.35
C LEU A 58 2.38 -3.98 3.08
N ALA A 59 2.94 -5.01 2.43
CA ALA A 59 2.46 -5.53 1.16
C ALA A 59 2.19 -4.38 0.18
N SER A 60 0.99 -4.30 -0.35
CA SER A 60 0.63 -3.32 -1.37
C SER A 60 0.58 -1.85 -0.90
N LEU A 61 0.67 -1.55 0.39
CA LEU A 61 0.87 -0.16 0.80
C LEU A 61 2.21 0.40 0.29
N THR A 62 3.19 -0.45 -0.03
CA THR A 62 4.43 -0.09 -0.73
C THR A 62 4.15 0.73 -1.99
N LYS A 63 3.10 0.39 -2.75
CA LYS A 63 2.71 1.08 -3.99
C LYS A 63 2.44 2.56 -3.77
N VAL A 64 1.66 2.84 -2.73
CA VAL A 64 1.19 4.22 -2.47
C VAL A 64 2.18 5.00 -1.62
N LEU A 65 2.74 4.39 -0.59
CA LEU A 65 3.66 5.06 0.33
C LEU A 65 5.07 5.24 -0.27
N GLY A 66 5.51 4.30 -1.10
CA GLY A 66 6.82 4.33 -1.77
C GLY A 66 6.73 4.82 -3.22
N THR A 67 6.38 3.92 -4.13
CA THR A 67 6.46 4.13 -5.58
C THR A 67 5.67 5.36 -6.05
N THR A 68 4.39 5.50 -5.66
CA THR A 68 3.56 6.66 -6.04
C THR A 68 4.17 7.96 -5.53
N THR A 69 4.68 8.00 -4.29
CA THR A 69 5.30 9.21 -3.72
C THR A 69 6.45 9.70 -4.59
N VAL A 70 7.32 8.79 -5.04
CA VAL A 70 8.45 9.17 -5.93
C VAL A 70 7.94 9.68 -7.29
N PHE A 71 6.89 9.04 -7.86
CA PHE A 71 6.28 9.53 -9.10
C PHE A 71 5.71 10.93 -8.96
N LEU A 72 5.05 11.24 -7.86
CA LEU A 72 4.50 12.57 -7.58
C LEU A 72 5.60 13.62 -7.42
N GLN A 73 6.73 13.28 -6.77
CA GLN A 73 7.90 14.16 -6.71
C GLN A 73 8.47 14.48 -8.09
N LEU A 74 8.64 13.46 -8.94
CA LEU A 74 9.15 13.65 -10.30
C LEU A 74 8.19 14.50 -11.16
N TYR A 75 6.88 14.31 -10.99
CA TYR A 75 5.85 15.13 -11.63
C TYR A 75 5.95 16.60 -11.20
N GLU A 76 6.06 16.88 -9.88
CA GLU A 76 6.25 18.24 -9.35
C GLU A 76 7.52 18.93 -9.86
N GLN A 77 8.57 18.15 -10.08
CA GLN A 77 9.86 18.62 -10.59
C GLN A 77 9.85 18.82 -12.11
N GLY A 78 8.74 18.48 -12.81
CA GLY A 78 8.66 18.52 -14.27
C GLY A 78 9.58 17.51 -14.97
N ARG A 79 10.07 16.50 -14.26
CA ARG A 79 10.96 15.46 -14.80
C ARG A 79 10.22 14.38 -15.57
N LEU A 80 8.92 14.22 -15.32
CA LEU A 80 8.04 13.34 -16.08
C LEU A 80 6.60 13.87 -16.09
N ASN A 81 5.79 13.36 -17.04
CA ASN A 81 4.36 13.58 -17.07
C ASN A 81 3.64 12.21 -17.10
N PHE A 82 2.53 12.08 -16.37
CA PHE A 82 1.79 10.81 -16.32
C PHE A 82 1.13 10.42 -17.65
N THR A 83 1.06 11.34 -18.61
CA THR A 83 0.62 11.07 -20.01
C THR A 83 1.71 10.46 -20.88
N GLU A 84 2.96 10.37 -20.42
CA GLU A 84 4.05 9.77 -21.18
C GLU A 84 3.82 8.27 -21.36
N PRO A 85 4.13 7.73 -22.58
CA PRO A 85 3.96 6.32 -22.86
C PRO A 85 5.01 5.48 -22.11
N LEU A 86 4.58 4.33 -21.59
CA LEU A 86 5.47 3.38 -20.90
C LEU A 86 6.67 2.98 -21.78
N GLN A 87 6.45 2.86 -23.11
CA GLN A 87 7.47 2.49 -24.07
C GLN A 87 8.64 3.48 -24.14
N GLN A 88 8.46 4.73 -23.72
CA GLN A 88 9.56 5.72 -23.64
C GLN A 88 10.63 5.29 -22.62
N PHE A 89 10.23 4.62 -21.55
CA PHE A 89 11.11 4.17 -20.48
C PHE A 89 11.48 2.68 -20.61
N ILE A 90 10.55 1.88 -21.15
CA ILE A 90 10.73 0.44 -21.40
C ILE A 90 10.52 0.18 -22.89
N PRO A 91 11.53 0.37 -23.76
CA PRO A 91 11.37 0.28 -25.22
C PRO A 91 10.87 -1.08 -25.72
N THR A 92 11.12 -2.15 -24.97
CA THR A 92 10.67 -3.52 -25.27
C THR A 92 9.18 -3.75 -25.01
N PHE A 93 8.50 -2.85 -24.25
CA PHE A 93 7.06 -2.95 -24.03
C PHE A 93 6.29 -2.67 -25.33
N LYS A 94 5.40 -3.60 -25.72
CA LYS A 94 4.85 -3.63 -27.10
C LYS A 94 3.72 -2.63 -27.35
N ASP A 95 2.86 -2.38 -26.38
CA ASP A 95 1.64 -1.57 -26.59
C ASP A 95 1.89 -0.08 -26.30
N LYS A 96 1.99 0.70 -27.38
CA LYS A 96 2.28 2.15 -27.34
C LYS A 96 1.18 2.99 -26.68
N ARG A 97 -0.02 2.44 -26.43
CA ARG A 97 -1.14 3.16 -25.84
C ARG A 97 -0.99 3.30 -24.32
N VAL A 98 -0.26 2.35 -23.69
CA VAL A 98 -0.11 2.32 -22.23
C VAL A 98 0.76 3.50 -21.78
N ARG A 99 0.22 4.30 -20.88
CA ARG A 99 0.85 5.48 -20.28
C ARG A 99 1.08 5.25 -18.78
N LEU A 100 1.93 6.06 -18.16
CA LEU A 100 2.19 6.01 -16.73
C LEU A 100 0.90 6.16 -15.91
N SER A 101 -0.03 7.04 -16.34
CA SER A 101 -1.36 7.21 -15.74
C SER A 101 -2.16 5.91 -15.68
N HIS A 102 -2.13 5.09 -16.73
CA HIS A 102 -2.86 3.81 -16.76
C HIS A 102 -2.29 2.79 -15.75
N LEU A 103 -0.98 2.84 -15.51
CA LEU A 103 -0.34 2.00 -14.48
C LEU A 103 -0.72 2.48 -13.08
N LEU A 104 -0.62 3.80 -12.80
CA LEU A 104 -0.97 4.41 -11.52
C LEU A 104 -2.45 4.19 -11.14
N THR A 105 -3.34 4.12 -12.12
CA THR A 105 -4.80 3.96 -11.90
C THR A 105 -5.30 2.53 -12.12
N HIS A 106 -4.41 1.58 -12.41
CA HIS A 106 -4.79 0.20 -12.73
C HIS A 106 -5.77 0.05 -13.91
N THR A 107 -5.69 0.95 -14.89
CA THR A 107 -6.48 0.92 -16.14
C THR A 107 -5.68 0.46 -17.36
N SER A 108 -4.45 -0.04 -17.15
CA SER A 108 -3.53 -0.46 -18.22
C SER A 108 -4.03 -1.65 -19.05
N GLY A 109 -4.97 -2.44 -18.53
CA GLY A 109 -5.42 -3.67 -19.18
C GLY A 109 -4.33 -4.76 -19.29
N ILE A 110 -3.13 -4.56 -18.71
CA ILE A 110 -2.05 -5.55 -18.73
C ILE A 110 -2.48 -6.75 -17.88
N ARG A 111 -2.58 -7.91 -18.48
CA ARG A 111 -3.02 -9.13 -17.81
C ARG A 111 -2.54 -10.37 -18.54
N GLY A 112 -2.13 -11.36 -17.78
CA GLY A 112 -1.75 -12.67 -18.28
C GLY A 112 -1.31 -13.58 -17.15
N TYR A 113 -1.02 -14.82 -17.51
CA TYR A 113 -0.46 -15.83 -16.62
C TYR A 113 1.03 -16.01 -16.98
N ILE A 114 1.87 -16.07 -15.96
CA ILE A 114 3.29 -16.42 -16.09
C ILE A 114 3.47 -17.78 -15.44
N GLU A 115 3.79 -18.76 -16.26
CA GLU A 115 4.01 -20.14 -15.80
C GLU A 115 5.28 -20.19 -14.94
N ASN A 116 5.24 -20.98 -13.87
CA ASN A 116 6.35 -21.21 -12.95
C ASN A 116 7.05 -19.91 -12.47
N ARG A 117 6.33 -18.80 -12.37
CA ARG A 117 6.86 -17.47 -12.04
C ARG A 117 7.72 -17.45 -10.77
N ASP A 118 7.43 -18.32 -9.80
CA ASP A 118 8.13 -18.38 -8.51
C ASP A 118 9.45 -19.17 -8.62
N GLN A 119 9.75 -19.77 -9.78
CA GLN A 119 10.98 -20.48 -10.11
C GLN A 119 11.89 -19.68 -11.06
N LEU A 120 11.39 -18.59 -11.63
CA LEU A 120 12.15 -17.67 -12.48
C LEU A 120 13.15 -16.88 -11.62
N ASP A 121 14.26 -16.46 -12.24
CA ASP A 121 15.07 -15.41 -11.65
C ASP A 121 14.46 -14.02 -11.87
N ALA A 122 15.04 -12.98 -11.27
CA ALA A 122 14.50 -11.63 -11.34
C ALA A 122 14.45 -11.10 -12.78
N GLN A 123 15.46 -11.37 -13.60
CA GLN A 123 15.53 -10.88 -14.98
C GLN A 123 14.50 -11.59 -15.87
N GLU A 124 14.38 -12.90 -15.72
CA GLU A 124 13.37 -13.70 -16.42
C GLU A 124 11.95 -13.26 -16.06
N LEU A 125 11.68 -13.03 -14.77
CA LEU A 125 10.37 -12.55 -14.32
C LEU A 125 10.08 -11.14 -14.84
N ILE A 126 11.03 -10.21 -14.84
CA ILE A 126 10.91 -8.88 -15.42
C ILE A 126 10.58 -8.99 -16.92
N ALA A 127 11.31 -9.78 -17.67
CA ALA A 127 11.07 -9.99 -19.10
C ALA A 127 9.66 -10.53 -19.36
N ALA A 128 9.23 -11.55 -18.59
CA ALA A 128 7.88 -12.11 -18.70
C ALA A 128 6.78 -11.11 -18.34
N LEU A 129 7.00 -10.24 -17.33
CA LEU A 129 6.04 -9.18 -16.96
C LEU A 129 5.91 -8.10 -18.04
N ILE A 130 7.01 -7.73 -18.70
CA ILE A 130 7.04 -6.76 -19.80
C ILE A 130 6.31 -7.33 -21.03
N ASP A 131 6.39 -8.64 -21.25
CA ASP A 131 5.77 -9.31 -22.41
C ASP A 131 4.27 -9.62 -22.24
N LEU A 132 3.68 -9.35 -21.06
CA LEU A 132 2.27 -9.58 -20.82
C LEU A 132 1.39 -8.77 -21.77
N PRO A 133 0.31 -9.38 -22.32
CA PRO A 133 -0.57 -8.72 -23.25
C PRO A 133 -1.43 -7.63 -22.59
N VAL A 134 -1.77 -6.63 -23.38
CA VAL A 134 -2.80 -5.63 -23.05
C VAL A 134 -4.14 -6.11 -23.59
N THR A 135 -5.11 -6.30 -22.71
CA THR A 135 -6.43 -6.85 -23.05
C THR A 135 -7.40 -5.79 -23.57
N ALA A 136 -8.57 -6.21 -24.03
CA ALA A 136 -9.66 -5.32 -24.46
C ALA A 136 -10.26 -4.47 -23.31
N GLU A 137 -9.86 -4.72 -22.06
CA GLU A 137 -10.25 -3.92 -20.87
C GLU A 137 -9.42 -2.63 -20.72
N PHE A 138 -8.37 -2.44 -21.55
CA PHE A 138 -7.54 -1.23 -21.59
C PHE A 138 -8.40 0.03 -21.57
N ASP A 139 -8.14 0.92 -20.61
CA ASP A 139 -8.81 2.22 -20.39
C ASP A 139 -10.36 2.14 -20.36
N LYS A 140 -10.89 0.97 -19.98
CA LYS A 140 -12.34 0.73 -19.84
C LYS A 140 -12.73 0.21 -18.46
N LYS A 141 -11.79 -0.44 -17.76
CA LYS A 141 -12.01 -1.01 -16.42
C LYS A 141 -10.78 -0.85 -15.55
N VAL A 142 -11.02 -0.60 -14.28
CA VAL A 142 -10.00 -0.75 -13.26
C VAL A 142 -9.78 -2.23 -12.98
N ARG A 143 -8.54 -2.69 -13.15
CA ARG A 143 -8.11 -4.05 -12.83
C ARG A 143 -6.83 -3.99 -12.02
N TYR A 144 -6.99 -4.10 -10.72
CA TYR A 144 -5.86 -4.10 -9.80
C TYR A 144 -4.83 -5.16 -10.20
N SER A 145 -3.57 -4.76 -10.35
CA SER A 145 -2.47 -5.64 -10.72
C SER A 145 -1.14 -5.12 -10.15
N ASP A 146 -0.38 -6.02 -9.52
CA ASP A 146 0.98 -5.72 -9.08
C ASP A 146 1.91 -5.41 -10.24
N THR A 147 1.67 -6.04 -11.42
CA THR A 147 2.45 -5.79 -12.65
C THR A 147 2.56 -4.30 -12.95
N ASN A 148 1.47 -3.55 -12.77
CA ASN A 148 1.49 -2.09 -13.01
C ASN A 148 2.57 -1.39 -12.17
N PHE A 149 2.66 -1.73 -10.89
CA PHE A 149 3.61 -1.10 -9.97
C PHE A 149 5.02 -1.69 -10.05
N ILE A 150 5.16 -2.93 -10.50
CA ILE A 150 6.48 -3.47 -10.87
C ILE A 150 7.01 -2.69 -12.07
N LEU A 151 6.20 -2.49 -13.13
CA LEU A 151 6.61 -1.69 -14.30
C LEU A 151 6.89 -0.22 -13.94
N LEU A 152 6.13 0.39 -13.04
CA LEU A 152 6.44 1.71 -12.49
C LEU A 152 7.78 1.70 -11.75
N GLY A 153 8.07 0.67 -10.95
CA GLY A 153 9.39 0.50 -10.33
C GLY A 153 10.53 0.51 -11.36
N LEU A 154 10.39 -0.26 -12.44
CA LEU A 154 11.38 -0.29 -13.53
C LEU A 154 11.53 1.08 -14.23
N VAL A 155 10.45 1.84 -14.38
CA VAL A 155 10.53 3.23 -14.88
C VAL A 155 11.37 4.11 -13.97
N LEU A 156 11.21 3.98 -12.64
CA LEU A 156 12.06 4.70 -11.68
C LEU A 156 13.52 4.28 -11.79
N GLU A 157 13.79 3.00 -11.96
CA GLU A 157 15.16 2.49 -12.13
C GLU A 157 15.84 3.08 -13.37
N VAL A 158 15.12 3.20 -14.48
CA VAL A 158 15.62 3.88 -15.68
C VAL A 158 15.92 5.37 -15.44
N LEU A 159 15.11 6.05 -14.64
CA LEU A 159 15.27 7.48 -14.37
C LEU A 159 16.38 7.81 -13.36
N PHE A 160 16.67 6.90 -12.43
CA PHE A 160 17.62 7.11 -11.34
C PHE A 160 18.91 6.29 -11.47
N ASP A 161 18.94 5.29 -12.35
CA ASP A 161 20.03 4.32 -12.49
C ASP A 161 20.37 3.60 -11.16
N LYS A 162 19.30 3.19 -10.44
CA LYS A 162 19.36 2.54 -9.12
C LYS A 162 18.20 1.58 -8.95
N PRO A 163 18.32 0.52 -8.10
CA PRO A 163 17.18 -0.32 -7.72
C PRO A 163 16.06 0.49 -7.06
N VAL A 164 14.80 0.12 -7.32
CA VAL A 164 13.63 0.89 -6.84
C VAL A 164 13.55 0.97 -5.31
N TRP A 165 13.98 -0.03 -4.57
CA TRP A 165 14.01 0.02 -3.11
C TRP A 165 15.00 1.08 -2.60
N GLN A 166 16.16 1.20 -3.23
CA GLN A 166 17.12 2.25 -2.91
C GLN A 166 16.54 3.63 -3.24
N ILE A 167 15.87 3.78 -4.38
CA ILE A 167 15.22 5.04 -4.77
C ILE A 167 14.18 5.45 -3.73
N ILE A 168 13.28 4.54 -3.34
CA ILE A 168 12.25 4.82 -2.32
C ILE A 168 12.91 5.20 -0.98
N THR A 169 13.99 4.52 -0.61
CA THR A 169 14.73 4.82 0.63
C THR A 169 15.29 6.24 0.58
N GLU A 170 15.96 6.63 -0.51
CA GLU A 170 16.58 7.95 -0.66
C GLU A 170 15.57 9.08 -0.85
N GLN A 171 14.46 8.83 -1.55
CA GLN A 171 13.50 9.88 -1.93
C GLN A 171 12.34 10.02 -0.93
N VAL A 172 12.03 8.99 -0.15
CA VAL A 172 10.88 8.99 0.76
C VAL A 172 11.30 8.74 2.21
N ILE A 173 11.91 7.59 2.50
CA ILE A 173 12.16 7.14 3.87
C ILE A 173 13.13 8.09 4.59
N THR A 174 14.28 8.35 3.98
CA THR A 174 15.32 9.20 4.55
C THR A 174 14.88 10.67 4.72
N PRO A 175 14.27 11.32 3.70
CA PRO A 175 13.81 12.71 3.86
C PRO A 175 12.71 12.89 4.91
N MET A 176 11.86 11.87 5.10
CA MET A 176 10.83 11.87 6.13
C MET A 176 11.35 11.48 7.51
N ASN A 177 12.63 11.09 7.62
CA ASN A 177 13.24 10.59 8.86
C ASN A 177 12.46 9.43 9.51
N LEU A 178 11.95 8.51 8.70
CA LEU A 178 11.23 7.33 9.18
C LEU A 178 12.21 6.33 9.80
N GLN A 179 11.94 5.89 11.01
CA GLN A 179 12.88 5.12 11.80
C GLN A 179 12.69 3.61 11.69
N ALA A 180 11.45 3.19 11.49
CA ALA A 180 11.06 1.79 11.40
C ALA A 180 10.69 1.35 9.98
N THR A 181 10.62 2.29 9.03
CA THR A 181 10.26 2.01 7.64
C THR A 181 11.49 1.58 6.84
N THR A 182 11.46 0.37 6.29
CA THR A 182 12.64 -0.22 5.60
C THR A 182 12.24 -1.37 4.69
N PHE A 183 13.12 -1.69 3.71
CA PHE A 183 13.05 -2.93 2.93
C PHE A 183 13.88 -4.07 3.54
N TYR A 184 14.68 -3.78 4.57
CA TYR A 184 15.58 -4.72 5.24
C TYR A 184 15.32 -4.70 6.75
N PRO A 185 14.14 -5.19 7.22
CA PRO A 185 13.79 -5.14 8.63
C PRO A 185 14.61 -6.13 9.46
N ASP A 186 14.79 -5.82 10.75
CA ASP A 186 15.22 -6.84 11.69
C ASP A 186 14.07 -7.85 11.92
N LYS A 187 14.32 -9.10 11.58
CA LYS A 187 13.36 -10.20 11.73
C LYS A 187 12.70 -10.21 13.11
N ASN A 188 13.46 -9.94 14.17
CA ASN A 188 12.97 -10.02 15.55
C ASN A 188 11.92 -8.95 15.88
N ASN A 189 11.90 -7.86 15.13
CA ASN A 189 10.92 -6.78 15.29
C ASN A 189 9.67 -6.98 14.42
N CYS A 190 9.68 -7.98 13.53
CA CYS A 190 8.61 -8.18 12.56
C CYS A 190 7.51 -9.09 13.08
N VAL A 191 6.26 -8.74 12.76
CA VAL A 191 5.13 -9.64 12.90
C VAL A 191 5.21 -10.72 11.82
N PRO A 192 5.14 -12.03 12.17
CA PRO A 192 5.18 -13.09 11.19
C PRO A 192 3.92 -13.11 10.32
N THR A 193 4.06 -13.55 9.08
CA THR A 193 2.96 -13.76 8.14
C THR A 193 2.48 -15.21 8.15
N THR A 194 2.69 -15.97 7.09
CA THR A 194 2.25 -17.36 6.99
C THR A 194 3.24 -18.35 7.59
N MET A 195 2.72 -19.49 8.01
CA MET A 195 3.52 -20.67 8.35
C MET A 195 3.73 -21.50 7.10
N GLN A 196 4.95 -21.94 6.86
CA GLN A 196 5.32 -22.84 5.78
C GLN A 196 4.99 -24.30 6.13
N GLU A 197 5.06 -25.21 5.18
CA GLU A 197 4.77 -26.63 5.36
C GLU A 197 5.69 -27.31 6.38
N ASP A 198 6.93 -26.82 6.48
CA ASP A 198 7.92 -27.31 7.45
C ASP A 198 7.73 -26.76 8.87
N GLY A 199 6.68 -25.96 9.10
CA GLY A 199 6.36 -25.33 10.38
C GLY A 199 7.11 -24.02 10.65
N THR A 200 7.98 -23.54 9.74
CA THR A 200 8.66 -22.25 9.90
C THR A 200 7.74 -21.09 9.57
N LEU A 201 7.91 -19.96 10.27
CA LEU A 201 7.17 -18.73 10.01
C LEU A 201 7.91 -17.83 9.02
N ILE A 202 7.20 -17.29 8.03
CA ILE A 202 7.72 -16.20 7.20
C ILE A 202 7.69 -14.93 8.04
N GLN A 203 8.86 -14.45 8.45
CA GLN A 203 9.02 -13.30 9.34
C GLN A 203 10.23 -12.46 8.93
N GLY A 204 10.05 -11.15 8.79
CA GLY A 204 11.09 -10.23 8.31
C GLY A 204 11.45 -10.43 6.84
N VAL A 205 10.63 -11.19 6.11
CA VAL A 205 10.74 -11.46 4.67
C VAL A 205 9.42 -11.10 4.01
N VAL A 206 9.47 -10.44 2.86
CA VAL A 206 8.26 -10.04 2.12
C VAL A 206 7.37 -11.24 1.80
N HIS A 207 6.07 -11.09 2.05
CA HIS A 207 5.09 -12.17 1.83
C HIS A 207 4.80 -12.40 0.33
N ASP A 208 4.79 -11.34 -0.49
CA ASP A 208 4.48 -11.44 -1.92
C ASP A 208 5.53 -12.27 -2.67
N PRO A 209 5.13 -13.37 -3.35
CA PRO A 209 6.10 -14.25 -4.04
C PRO A 209 6.87 -13.55 -5.16
N LYS A 210 6.24 -12.63 -5.91
CA LYS A 210 6.93 -11.88 -6.97
C LYS A 210 7.97 -10.94 -6.37
N ALA A 211 7.65 -10.28 -5.25
CA ALA A 211 8.61 -9.42 -4.56
C ALA A 211 9.79 -10.23 -3.99
N ARG A 212 9.58 -11.49 -3.58
CA ARG A 212 10.69 -12.37 -3.18
C ARG A 212 11.63 -12.70 -4.33
N VAL A 213 11.10 -12.87 -5.54
CA VAL A 213 11.92 -13.10 -6.75
C VAL A 213 12.61 -11.82 -7.19
N LEU A 214 11.86 -10.72 -7.30
CA LEU A 214 12.33 -9.43 -7.82
C LEU A 214 13.23 -8.68 -6.84
N GLN A 215 13.10 -8.96 -5.53
CA GLN A 215 13.85 -8.29 -4.48
C GLN A 215 13.83 -6.76 -4.63
N GLU A 216 14.98 -6.12 -4.70
CA GLU A 216 15.15 -4.67 -4.77
C GLU A 216 14.56 -4.01 -6.04
N HIS A 217 14.13 -4.82 -7.01
CA HIS A 217 13.47 -4.37 -8.24
C HIS A 217 11.93 -4.34 -8.15
N CYS A 218 11.36 -4.64 -6.97
CA CYS A 218 9.91 -4.71 -6.81
C CYS A 218 9.29 -3.39 -6.34
N GLY A 219 8.67 -2.64 -7.26
CA GLY A 219 7.93 -1.41 -6.93
C GLY A 219 6.53 -1.64 -6.33
N SER A 220 6.07 -2.90 -6.19
CA SER A 220 4.71 -3.21 -5.75
C SER A 220 4.56 -3.67 -4.31
N ALA A 221 5.64 -4.14 -3.67
CA ALA A 221 5.68 -4.69 -2.32
C ALA A 221 7.12 -4.72 -1.79
N GLY A 222 7.31 -5.05 -0.52
CA GLY A 222 8.61 -5.23 0.12
C GLY A 222 8.88 -4.27 1.27
N LEU A 223 8.11 -3.19 1.40
CA LEU A 223 8.27 -2.24 2.48
C LEU A 223 7.71 -2.79 3.80
N PHE A 224 8.48 -2.65 4.86
CA PHE A 224 8.08 -2.90 6.25
C PHE A 224 8.01 -1.57 7.01
N SER A 225 7.11 -1.46 7.98
CA SER A 225 6.99 -0.28 8.84
C SER A 225 6.26 -0.62 10.13
N ASP A 226 6.34 0.29 11.10
CA ASP A 226 5.53 0.29 12.30
C ASP A 226 4.38 1.31 12.25
N LEU A 227 3.57 1.34 13.29
CA LEU A 227 2.43 2.24 13.38
C LEU A 227 2.85 3.72 13.46
N ASN A 228 3.97 4.03 14.12
CA ASN A 228 4.41 5.41 14.34
C ASN A 228 4.82 6.08 13.02
N ASP A 229 5.64 5.40 12.24
CA ASP A 229 6.05 5.90 10.93
C ASP A 229 4.86 6.06 9.98
N LEU A 230 3.90 5.10 10.01
CA LEU A 230 2.69 5.23 9.19
C LEU A 230 1.80 6.39 9.62
N VAL A 231 1.73 6.73 10.90
CA VAL A 231 1.04 7.94 11.38
C VAL A 231 1.68 9.19 10.80
N LEU A 232 3.02 9.28 10.80
CA LEU A 232 3.73 10.41 10.18
C LEU A 232 3.43 10.52 8.68
N MET A 233 3.46 9.40 7.96
CA MET A 233 3.12 9.38 6.53
C MET A 233 1.66 9.80 6.29
N ALA A 234 0.73 9.28 7.08
CA ALA A 234 -0.69 9.63 7.00
C ALA A 234 -0.94 11.13 7.24
N GLN A 235 -0.30 11.72 8.26
CA GLN A 235 -0.37 13.16 8.53
C GLN A 235 0.17 13.99 7.35
N GLY A 236 1.22 13.51 6.70
CA GLY A 236 1.74 14.11 5.47
C GLY A 236 0.72 14.11 4.33
N TYR A 237 0.09 12.97 4.04
CA TYR A 237 -0.94 12.84 3.00
C TYR A 237 -2.24 13.60 3.32
N LEU A 238 -2.56 13.77 4.59
CA LEU A 238 -3.67 14.64 5.02
C LEU A 238 -3.34 16.14 4.88
N GLY A 239 -2.06 16.48 4.64
CA GLY A 239 -1.59 17.85 4.58
C GLY A 239 -1.47 18.54 5.94
N LEU A 240 -1.52 17.78 7.05
CA LEU A 240 -1.45 18.29 8.42
C LEU A 240 -0.04 18.77 8.78
N ASN A 241 0.97 18.06 8.33
CA ASN A 241 2.36 18.43 8.56
C ASN A 241 3.09 18.65 7.22
N ARG A 242 3.19 19.93 6.84
CA ARG A 242 3.73 20.36 5.54
C ARG A 242 5.22 20.05 5.33
N LYS A 243 5.92 19.63 6.37
CA LYS A 243 7.38 19.37 6.31
C LYS A 243 7.72 17.89 6.27
N ILE A 244 6.77 17.01 6.60
CA ILE A 244 7.03 15.58 6.69
C ILE A 244 7.04 14.94 5.31
N LEU A 245 5.96 15.04 4.55
CA LEU A 245 5.90 14.45 3.22
C LEU A 245 6.63 15.34 2.22
N PRO A 246 7.59 14.82 1.44
CA PRO A 246 8.35 15.62 0.46
C PRO A 246 7.54 15.91 -0.81
N LEU A 247 6.31 16.41 -0.64
CA LEU A 247 5.36 16.79 -1.70
C LEU A 247 4.74 18.15 -1.38
N LYS A 248 4.40 18.90 -2.44
CA LYS A 248 3.67 20.17 -2.35
C LYS A 248 2.21 19.95 -1.93
N GLN A 249 1.61 20.93 -1.27
CA GLN A 249 0.23 20.86 -0.83
C GLN A 249 -0.77 20.69 -1.99
N ASP A 250 -0.49 21.30 -3.14
CA ASP A 250 -1.33 21.17 -4.33
C ASP A 250 -1.28 19.75 -4.90
N THR A 251 -0.13 19.10 -4.89
CA THR A 251 0.01 17.70 -5.29
C THR A 251 -0.71 16.76 -4.34
N ILE A 252 -0.61 17.02 -3.03
CA ILE A 252 -1.37 16.27 -2.03
C ILE A 252 -2.87 16.48 -2.24
N ALA A 253 -3.32 17.71 -2.50
CA ALA A 253 -4.73 18.00 -2.79
C ALA A 253 -5.22 17.29 -4.05
N ASP A 254 -4.38 17.20 -5.08
CA ASP A 254 -4.69 16.52 -6.35
C ASP A 254 -4.93 15.00 -6.17
N LEU A 255 -4.36 14.37 -5.13
CA LEU A 255 -4.66 12.98 -4.79
C LEU A 255 -6.13 12.75 -4.41
N TYR A 256 -6.83 13.77 -3.97
CA TYR A 256 -8.25 13.70 -3.59
C TYR A 256 -9.19 14.07 -4.76
N THR A 257 -8.69 14.00 -5.99
CA THR A 257 -9.50 14.15 -7.21
C THR A 257 -9.46 12.85 -8.03
N PRO A 258 -10.61 12.40 -8.59
CA PRO A 258 -10.66 11.20 -9.42
C PRO A 258 -9.73 11.28 -10.63
N LYS A 259 -9.01 10.20 -10.89
CA LYS A 259 -8.11 10.05 -12.05
C LYS A 259 -8.63 9.05 -13.08
N THR A 260 -9.72 8.39 -12.78
CA THR A 260 -10.42 7.47 -13.68
C THR A 260 -11.73 8.08 -14.19
N SER A 261 -12.22 7.57 -15.31
CA SER A 261 -13.53 7.95 -15.84
C SER A 261 -14.65 7.64 -14.85
N PRO A 262 -15.72 8.48 -14.74
CA PRO A 262 -16.89 8.18 -13.90
C PRO A 262 -17.65 6.88 -14.24
N ARG A 263 -17.30 6.23 -15.35
CA ARG A 263 -17.86 4.92 -15.75
C ARG A 263 -17.09 3.72 -15.19
N MET A 264 -16.00 3.99 -14.45
CA MET A 264 -15.13 3.01 -13.82
C MET A 264 -15.16 3.15 -12.32
N ASP A 265 -14.58 2.18 -11.59
CA ASP A 265 -14.26 2.37 -10.18
C ASP A 265 -13.34 3.57 -10.02
N PHE A 266 -13.60 4.39 -9.02
CA PHE A 266 -12.83 5.59 -8.81
C PHE A 266 -11.45 5.29 -8.24
N ARG A 267 -10.43 5.86 -8.88
CA ARG A 267 -9.04 5.79 -8.43
C ARG A 267 -8.42 7.17 -8.40
N SER A 268 -7.54 7.37 -7.43
CA SER A 268 -6.52 8.41 -7.46
C SER A 268 -5.21 7.83 -8.00
N TRP A 269 -4.15 8.62 -8.01
CA TRP A 269 -2.80 8.11 -8.29
C TRP A 269 -2.41 7.08 -7.22
N GLY A 270 -2.41 5.81 -7.59
CA GLY A 270 -2.11 4.67 -6.72
C GLY A 270 -3.21 4.27 -5.74
N PHE A 271 -3.97 5.18 -5.19
CA PHE A 271 -4.97 4.90 -4.15
C PHE A 271 -6.33 4.48 -4.71
N ASP A 272 -7.04 3.65 -3.97
CA ASP A 272 -8.48 3.51 -4.08
C ASP A 272 -9.16 4.79 -3.61
N MET A 273 -10.35 5.09 -4.15
CA MET A 273 -11.11 6.28 -3.80
C MET A 273 -12.56 5.92 -3.52
N VAL A 274 -13.09 6.47 -2.45
CA VAL A 274 -14.51 6.46 -2.12
C VAL A 274 -14.98 7.88 -1.86
N PHE A 275 -16.28 8.08 -1.84
CA PHE A 275 -16.88 9.40 -1.59
C PHE A 275 -17.74 9.37 -0.35
N ASP A 276 -17.69 10.44 0.43
CA ASP A 276 -18.68 10.63 1.48
C ASP A 276 -20.09 10.66 0.87
N PRO A 277 -21.05 9.92 1.43
CA PRO A 277 -22.39 9.81 0.83
C PRO A 277 -23.23 11.09 0.99
N ILE A 278 -22.85 12.04 1.84
CA ILE A 278 -23.62 13.27 2.11
C ILE A 278 -23.15 14.40 1.19
N ASP A 279 -21.88 14.79 1.27
CA ASP A 279 -21.34 15.94 0.54
C ASP A 279 -20.45 15.57 -0.65
N GLN A 280 -20.25 14.25 -0.86
CA GLN A 280 -19.52 13.70 -2.01
C GLN A 280 -18.04 14.11 -2.05
N HIS A 281 -17.42 14.52 -0.93
CA HIS A 281 -15.97 14.73 -0.92
C HIS A 281 -15.23 13.41 -1.02
N ALA A 282 -14.03 13.46 -1.60
CA ALA A 282 -13.23 12.28 -1.85
C ALA A 282 -12.39 11.87 -0.63
N ILE A 283 -12.35 10.58 -0.39
CA ILE A 283 -11.58 9.90 0.65
C ILE A 283 -10.69 8.88 -0.07
N ILE A 284 -9.40 8.88 0.20
CA ILE A 284 -8.46 7.91 -0.38
C ILE A 284 -8.11 6.82 0.62
N LEU A 285 -7.92 5.61 0.12
CA LEU A 285 -7.53 4.47 0.94
C LEU A 285 -6.67 3.49 0.15
N HIS A 286 -5.95 2.65 0.86
CA HIS A 286 -5.30 1.50 0.26
C HIS A 286 -5.17 0.36 1.27
N THR A 287 -5.15 -0.88 0.75
CA THR A 287 -5.07 -2.10 1.58
C THR A 287 -3.85 -2.92 1.20
N GLY A 288 -3.22 -3.56 2.20
CA GLY A 288 -2.21 -4.58 1.97
C GLY A 288 -2.78 -6.00 2.08
N TYR A 289 -2.22 -6.91 1.30
CA TYR A 289 -2.63 -8.33 1.32
C TYR A 289 -2.45 -8.97 2.69
N THR A 290 -1.40 -8.62 3.40
CA THR A 290 -1.07 -9.09 4.74
C THR A 290 -2.07 -8.68 5.83
N GLY A 291 -2.89 -7.66 5.58
CA GLY A 291 -3.91 -7.17 6.51
C GLY A 291 -3.76 -5.70 6.88
N THR A 292 -2.86 -4.99 6.23
CA THR A 292 -2.63 -3.57 6.46
C THR A 292 -3.66 -2.70 5.73
N LEU A 293 -3.94 -1.52 6.28
CA LEU A 293 -4.92 -0.56 5.74
C LEU A 293 -4.54 0.85 6.15
N ILE A 294 -4.74 1.78 5.22
CA ILE A 294 -4.76 3.23 5.47
C ILE A 294 -6.03 3.82 4.86
N VAL A 295 -6.72 4.70 5.59
CA VAL A 295 -7.88 5.48 5.13
C VAL A 295 -7.62 6.93 5.50
N LEU A 296 -7.76 7.84 4.54
CA LEU A 296 -7.40 9.25 4.69
C LEU A 296 -8.51 10.15 4.14
N ASP A 297 -9.07 10.97 5.00
CA ASP A 297 -10.06 11.99 4.68
C ASP A 297 -9.44 13.38 4.92
N ARG A 298 -8.99 13.99 3.84
CA ARG A 298 -8.29 15.27 3.92
C ARG A 298 -9.22 16.43 4.28
N LEU A 299 -10.47 16.39 3.84
CA LEU A 299 -11.42 17.46 4.14
C LEU A 299 -11.73 17.52 5.64
N MET A 300 -11.97 16.36 6.24
CA MET A 300 -12.24 16.24 7.67
C MET A 300 -10.96 16.22 8.52
N GLN A 301 -9.78 16.19 7.88
CA GLN A 301 -8.47 16.04 8.52
C GLN A 301 -8.40 14.81 9.43
N THR A 302 -8.96 13.70 8.96
CA THR A 302 -9.02 12.45 9.74
C THR A 302 -8.39 11.29 8.98
N GLY A 303 -7.86 10.34 9.72
CA GLY A 303 -7.26 9.13 9.18
C GLY A 303 -7.39 7.93 10.09
N MET A 304 -7.40 6.75 9.49
CA MET A 304 -7.33 5.46 10.20
C MET A 304 -6.23 4.61 9.61
N ILE A 305 -5.42 4.02 10.48
CA ILE A 305 -4.40 3.04 10.13
C ILE A 305 -4.71 1.75 10.88
N LEU A 306 -4.63 0.62 10.18
CA LEU A 306 -4.79 -0.71 10.77
C LEU A 306 -3.62 -1.58 10.30
N LEU A 307 -2.86 -2.11 11.23
CA LEU A 307 -1.77 -3.04 10.99
C LEU A 307 -2.08 -4.37 11.66
N THR A 308 -2.26 -5.42 10.86
CA THR A 308 -2.50 -6.79 11.34
C THR A 308 -1.90 -7.80 10.36
N ASN A 309 -1.81 -9.05 10.74
CA ASN A 309 -1.33 -10.15 9.91
C ASN A 309 -2.44 -11.18 9.64
N ARG A 310 -3.47 -10.75 8.88
CA ARG A 310 -4.61 -11.63 8.54
C ARG A 310 -4.22 -12.94 7.87
N VAL A 311 -3.01 -13.00 7.32
CA VAL A 311 -2.48 -14.19 6.63
C VAL A 311 -1.87 -15.21 7.59
N HIS A 312 -1.80 -14.90 8.90
CA HIS A 312 -1.28 -15.82 9.92
C HIS A 312 -2.38 -16.73 10.45
N PRO A 313 -2.12 -18.02 10.63
CA PRO A 313 -0.97 -18.78 10.13
C PRO A 313 -1.13 -19.22 8.68
N SER A 314 -2.29 -18.99 8.05
CA SER A 314 -2.57 -19.37 6.66
C SER A 314 -3.26 -18.21 5.89
N GLY A 315 -2.93 -18.07 4.59
CA GLY A 315 -3.31 -16.92 3.77
C GLY A 315 -4.82 -16.76 3.43
N ASN A 316 -5.64 -17.77 3.66
CA ASN A 316 -7.06 -17.75 3.27
C ASN A 316 -7.96 -17.29 4.42
N ASN A 317 -8.16 -15.97 4.55
CA ASN A 317 -9.01 -15.39 5.60
C ASN A 317 -10.05 -14.43 4.99
N GLN A 318 -11.13 -15.00 4.42
CA GLN A 318 -12.23 -14.23 3.83
C GLN A 318 -13.05 -13.47 4.89
N ILE A 319 -13.14 -14.00 6.10
CA ILE A 319 -13.88 -13.37 7.22
C ILE A 319 -13.25 -12.02 7.56
N PHE A 320 -11.91 -11.92 7.50
CA PHE A 320 -11.20 -10.66 7.69
C PHE A 320 -11.62 -9.59 6.68
N ILE A 321 -11.78 -9.94 5.41
CA ILE A 321 -12.17 -8.98 4.36
C ILE A 321 -13.53 -8.33 4.71
N THR A 322 -14.50 -9.15 5.14
CA THR A 322 -15.81 -8.65 5.58
C THR A 322 -15.71 -7.79 6.84
N ALA A 323 -14.89 -8.20 7.82
CA ALA A 323 -14.67 -7.42 9.05
C ALA A 323 -14.03 -6.06 8.73
N ARG A 324 -13.00 -6.04 7.90
CA ARG A 324 -12.33 -4.80 7.46
C ARG A 324 -13.28 -3.84 6.76
N GLN A 325 -14.16 -4.34 5.88
CA GLN A 325 -15.18 -3.49 5.22
C GLN A 325 -16.11 -2.83 6.25
N LYS A 326 -16.55 -3.57 7.28
CA LYS A 326 -17.37 -3.01 8.37
C LYS A 326 -16.62 -1.97 9.20
N ILE A 327 -15.33 -2.20 9.46
CA ILE A 327 -14.47 -1.25 10.17
C ILE A 327 -14.34 0.06 9.38
N ILE A 328 -14.07 -0.03 8.06
CA ILE A 328 -14.01 1.16 7.18
C ILE A 328 -15.34 1.90 7.20
N ALA A 329 -16.46 1.21 7.01
CA ALA A 329 -17.78 1.83 7.01
C ALA A 329 -18.10 2.52 8.35
N SER A 330 -17.78 1.88 9.47
CA SER A 330 -17.97 2.44 10.81
C SER A 330 -17.12 3.69 11.03
N PHE A 331 -15.83 3.67 10.61
CA PHE A 331 -14.95 4.82 10.71
C PHE A 331 -15.49 6.02 9.93
N LEU A 332 -15.91 5.81 8.68
CA LEU A 332 -16.49 6.86 7.85
C LEU A 332 -17.82 7.41 8.41
N ASP A 333 -18.62 6.56 9.05
CA ASP A 333 -19.87 6.98 9.70
C ASP A 333 -19.62 7.81 10.97
N GLU A 334 -18.67 7.39 11.81
CA GLU A 334 -18.30 8.14 13.02
C GLU A 334 -17.55 9.43 12.71
N ASN A 335 -16.85 9.49 11.58
CA ASN A 335 -16.12 10.68 11.13
C ASN A 335 -17.02 11.89 10.84
N ARG A 336 -18.32 11.66 10.60
CA ARG A 336 -19.33 12.69 10.32
C ARG A 336 -19.96 13.30 11.58
N LYS A 337 -19.70 12.71 12.73
CA LYS A 337 -20.24 13.15 14.03
C LYS A 337 -19.28 14.11 14.72
#